data_b4bd27854755098541c57e41d26fb61f
#
_entry.id   b4bd27854755098541c57e41d26fb61f
#
_cell.length_a   1.000
_cell.length_b   1.000
_cell.length_c   1.000
_cell.angle_alpha   90.00
_cell.angle_beta   90.00
_cell.angle_gamma   90.00
#
_symmetry.space_group_name_H-M   'P 1'
#
loop_
_entity.id
_entity.type
_entity.pdbx_description
1 polymer ?
#
loop_
_entity_poly.entity_id
_entity_poly.type
_entity_poly.pdbx_seq_one_letter_code
_entity_poly.pdbx_strand_id
1 'polypeptide(L)'
;GVVRDQSYQLLDVDPEKYREDEEMKRLVEKAREPYKKELNRVIGKTKTPLVRYYVLETPLDNMITDALMWKFKPDVALSNGFRFCPPLVPDPKTGSADITVDYLWNMLPVDSEAKKGYITGRQLWDWLEKEFQNAFAKDPSKRFGGWVVRFKGMQVNFTIGKEDGKRLNWVKVGGKPIEMNRE
;
A
#
# COMPACT_ATOMS: atom_id res chain seq x y z
N GLY A 1 -28.79 -19.85 -17.56
CA GLY A 1 -29.61 -18.71 -17.96
C GLY A 1 -28.88 -17.85 -18.98
N VAL A 2 -29.62 -17.18 -19.85
CA VAL A 2 -29.09 -16.23 -20.83
C VAL A 2 -29.43 -14.83 -20.34
N VAL A 3 -28.42 -13.96 -20.19
CA VAL A 3 -28.63 -12.53 -19.88
C VAL A 3 -29.22 -11.89 -21.16
N ARG A 4 -30.44 -11.35 -21.09
CA ARG A 4 -31.13 -10.74 -22.23
C ARG A 4 -30.94 -9.23 -22.30
N ASP A 5 -30.66 -8.60 -21.15
CA ASP A 5 -30.42 -7.18 -21.05
C ASP A 5 -29.58 -6.88 -19.83
N GLN A 6 -28.73 -5.84 -19.89
CA GLN A 6 -27.97 -5.32 -18.76
C GLN A 6 -27.79 -3.82 -18.92
N SER A 7 -27.82 -3.11 -17.81
CA SER A 7 -27.49 -1.68 -17.77
C SER A 7 -26.39 -1.44 -16.73
N TYR A 8 -25.56 -0.44 -16.99
CA TYR A 8 -24.52 0.01 -16.10
C TYR A 8 -24.60 1.53 -15.94
N GLN A 9 -24.51 2.01 -14.71
CA GLN A 9 -24.45 3.43 -14.40
C GLN A 9 -23.33 3.67 -13.38
N LEU A 10 -22.39 4.56 -13.72
CA LEU A 10 -21.42 5.08 -12.77
C LEU A 10 -22.05 6.22 -11.98
N LEU A 11 -22.09 6.08 -10.66
CA LEU A 11 -22.54 7.13 -9.74
C LEU A 11 -21.34 7.70 -9.01
N ASP A 12 -21.08 8.99 -9.22
CA ASP A 12 -20.06 9.70 -8.45
C ASP A 12 -20.59 9.99 -7.05
N VAL A 13 -19.83 9.57 -6.04
CA VAL A 13 -20.11 9.92 -4.64
C VAL A 13 -19.47 11.27 -4.36
N ASP A 14 -20.28 12.31 -4.44
CA ASP A 14 -19.88 13.69 -4.19
C ASP A 14 -20.49 14.14 -2.85
N PRO A 15 -19.69 14.26 -1.78
CA PRO A 15 -20.21 14.60 -0.46
C PRO A 15 -20.85 15.99 -0.40
N GLU A 16 -20.56 16.89 -1.35
CA GLU A 16 -21.19 18.21 -1.40
C GLU A 16 -22.63 18.17 -1.97
N LYS A 17 -22.95 17.12 -2.72
CA LYS A 17 -24.30 16.92 -3.31
C LYS A 17 -25.29 16.24 -2.39
N TYR A 18 -24.80 15.56 -1.35
CA TYR A 18 -25.63 14.75 -0.47
C TYR A 18 -25.55 15.29 0.95
N ARG A 19 -26.72 15.51 1.55
CA ARG A 19 -26.79 15.88 2.95
C ARG A 19 -26.39 14.69 3.82
N GLU A 20 -25.58 14.95 4.85
CA GLU A 20 -25.27 13.94 5.86
C GLU A 20 -26.54 13.50 6.59
N ASP A 21 -26.65 12.20 6.89
CA ASP A 21 -27.66 11.67 7.77
C ASP A 21 -27.36 12.08 9.22
N GLU A 22 -28.26 12.84 9.84
CA GLU A 22 -28.06 13.44 11.16
C GLU A 22 -27.96 12.41 12.28
N GLU A 23 -28.65 11.27 12.16
CA GLU A 23 -28.58 10.20 13.16
C GLU A 23 -27.23 9.50 13.08
N MET A 24 -26.79 9.14 11.88
CA MET A 24 -25.48 8.52 11.65
C MET A 24 -24.36 9.45 12.11
N LYS A 25 -24.44 10.73 11.77
CA LYS A 25 -23.47 11.74 12.22
C LYS A 25 -23.32 11.74 13.75
N ARG A 26 -24.43 11.80 14.47
CA ARG A 26 -24.42 11.77 15.96
C ARG A 26 -23.82 10.47 16.50
N LEU A 27 -24.14 9.34 15.88
CA LEU A 27 -23.57 8.03 16.28
C LEU A 27 -22.06 8.02 16.10
N VAL A 28 -21.55 8.49 14.96
CA VAL A 28 -20.11 8.57 14.68
C VAL A 28 -19.42 9.55 15.65
N GLU A 29 -19.99 10.73 15.86
CA GLU A 29 -19.45 11.72 16.80
C GLU A 29 -19.37 11.16 18.23
N LYS A 30 -20.44 10.52 18.71
CA LYS A 30 -20.49 9.88 20.03
C LYS A 30 -19.43 8.77 20.15
N ALA A 31 -19.28 7.94 19.14
CA ALA A 31 -18.31 6.86 19.14
C ALA A 31 -16.86 7.38 19.14
N ARG A 32 -16.59 8.49 18.46
CA ARG A 32 -15.24 9.10 18.35
C ARG A 32 -14.88 9.99 19.54
N GLU A 33 -15.86 10.50 20.29
CA GLU A 33 -15.62 11.50 21.34
C GLU A 33 -14.57 11.07 22.39
N PRO A 34 -14.56 9.82 22.93
CA PRO A 34 -13.55 9.38 23.89
C PRO A 34 -12.12 9.41 23.35
N TYR A 35 -11.96 9.30 22.03
CA TYR A 35 -10.68 9.19 21.34
C TYR A 35 -10.26 10.47 20.60
N LYS A 36 -11.12 11.47 20.57
CA LYS A 36 -10.95 12.69 19.76
C LYS A 36 -9.62 13.40 19.98
N LYS A 37 -9.17 13.52 21.22
CA LYS A 37 -7.88 14.15 21.57
C LYS A 37 -6.71 13.36 20.94
N GLU A 38 -6.73 12.04 21.08
CA GLU A 38 -5.67 11.18 20.54
C GLU A 38 -5.72 11.11 19.01
N LEU A 39 -6.90 10.93 18.43
CA LEU A 39 -7.06 10.85 16.98
C LEU A 39 -6.60 12.12 16.27
N ASN A 40 -6.87 13.29 16.86
CA ASN A 40 -6.47 14.58 16.28
C ASN A 40 -5.00 14.95 16.57
N ARG A 41 -4.27 14.14 17.32
CA ARG A 41 -2.88 14.40 17.63
C ARG A 41 -2.03 14.33 16.35
N VAL A 42 -1.38 15.45 16.01
CA VAL A 42 -0.45 15.56 14.89
C VAL A 42 0.87 14.90 15.29
N ILE A 43 1.33 13.95 14.48
CA ILE A 43 2.58 13.21 14.69
C ILE A 43 3.67 13.58 13.68
N GLY A 44 3.31 14.28 12.62
CA GLY A 44 4.24 14.71 11.59
C GLY A 44 3.55 15.54 10.51
N LYS A 45 4.32 15.96 9.52
CA LYS A 45 3.83 16.70 8.36
C LYS A 45 4.41 16.11 7.08
N THR A 46 3.63 16.16 6.01
CA THR A 46 4.12 15.82 4.67
C THR A 46 4.03 17.01 3.74
N LYS A 47 5.02 17.13 2.85
CA LYS A 47 5.02 18.05 1.71
C LYS A 47 4.74 17.34 0.39
N THR A 48 4.65 16.01 0.43
CA THR A 48 4.37 15.16 -0.73
C THR A 48 3.01 14.52 -0.54
N PRO A 49 2.16 14.44 -1.58
CA PRO A 49 0.91 13.70 -1.49
C PRO A 49 1.16 12.25 -1.07
N LEU A 50 0.50 11.80 -0.02
CA LEU A 50 0.55 10.41 0.41
C LEU A 50 -0.62 9.66 -0.23
N VAL A 51 -0.30 8.86 -1.23
CA VAL A 51 -1.25 8.02 -1.99
C VAL A 51 -0.78 6.58 -2.02
N ARG A 52 -1.71 5.63 -2.20
CA ARG A 52 -1.44 4.20 -2.12
C ARG A 52 -2.05 3.39 -3.27
N TYR A 53 -2.35 4.03 -4.40
CA TYR A 53 -3.14 3.43 -5.47
C TYR A 53 -2.33 2.99 -6.71
N TYR A 54 -1.03 3.22 -6.75
CA TYR A 54 -0.20 2.81 -7.88
C TYR A 54 0.20 1.33 -7.80
N VAL A 55 0.49 0.73 -8.94
CA VAL A 55 0.76 -0.71 -9.04
C VAL A 55 2.10 -1.10 -8.43
N LEU A 56 3.16 -0.32 -8.69
CA LEU A 56 4.54 -0.68 -8.33
C LEU A 56 5.02 0.03 -7.08
N GLU A 57 4.90 1.35 -7.04
CA GLU A 57 5.47 2.18 -5.98
C GLU A 57 4.50 3.30 -5.61
N THR A 58 4.41 3.62 -4.33
CA THR A 58 3.58 4.71 -3.83
C THR A 58 4.30 5.51 -2.75
N PRO A 59 4.07 6.83 -2.65
CA PRO A 59 4.67 7.66 -1.62
C PRO A 59 4.34 7.18 -0.20
N LEU A 60 3.11 6.67 0.00
CA LEU A 60 2.68 6.18 1.31
C LEU A 60 3.40 4.89 1.70
N ASP A 61 3.54 3.93 0.79
CA ASP A 61 4.28 2.70 1.06
C ASP A 61 5.78 2.97 1.25
N ASN A 62 6.34 3.98 0.57
CA ASN A 62 7.71 4.43 0.81
C ASN A 62 7.87 4.92 2.25
N MET A 63 6.95 5.73 2.76
CA MET A 63 6.96 6.18 4.15
C MET A 63 6.87 5.00 5.14
N ILE A 64 6.00 4.01 4.87
CA ILE A 64 5.86 2.81 5.71
C ILE A 64 7.16 2.01 5.72
N THR A 65 7.72 1.74 4.54
CA THR A 65 8.97 0.97 4.44
C THR A 65 10.17 1.70 5.02
N ASP A 66 10.24 3.03 4.90
CA ASP A 66 11.25 3.87 5.55
C ASP A 66 11.15 3.78 7.08
N ALA A 67 9.92 3.81 7.63
CA ALA A 67 9.70 3.64 9.07
C ALA A 67 10.15 2.24 9.57
N LEU A 68 9.87 1.18 8.78
CA LEU A 68 10.32 -0.18 9.08
C LEU A 68 11.85 -0.29 9.04
N MET A 69 12.49 0.29 8.02
CA MET A 69 13.96 0.36 7.90
C MET A 69 14.58 1.06 9.11
N TRP A 70 14.01 2.20 9.50
CA TRP A 70 14.49 2.96 10.65
C TRP A 70 14.36 2.19 11.96
N LYS A 71 13.20 1.57 12.19
CA LYS A 71 12.89 0.90 13.47
C LYS A 71 13.62 -0.42 13.65
N PHE A 72 13.67 -1.25 12.60
CA PHE A 72 14.13 -2.63 12.69
C PHE A 72 15.50 -2.87 12.05
N LYS A 73 15.98 -1.92 11.25
CA LYS A 73 17.27 -1.99 10.53
C LYS A 73 17.46 -3.32 9.77
N PRO A 74 16.46 -3.80 9.00
CA PRO A 74 16.63 -4.98 8.17
C PRO A 74 17.40 -4.62 6.88
N ASP A 75 17.86 -5.63 6.14
CA ASP A 75 18.42 -5.42 4.79
C ASP A 75 17.31 -4.99 3.81
N VAL A 76 16.11 -5.53 3.97
CA VAL A 76 14.94 -5.24 3.16
C VAL A 76 13.71 -5.05 4.05
N ALA A 77 12.96 -3.98 3.83
CA ALA A 77 11.63 -3.77 4.40
C ALA A 77 10.56 -3.93 3.32
N LEU A 78 9.42 -4.49 3.68
CA LEU A 78 8.32 -4.81 2.77
C LEU A 78 7.00 -4.24 3.28
N SER A 79 6.16 -3.78 2.35
CA SER A 79 4.74 -3.47 2.57
C SER A 79 3.91 -4.22 1.56
N ASN A 80 2.80 -4.81 1.99
CA ASN A 80 1.91 -5.57 1.10
C ASN A 80 1.17 -4.70 0.08
N GLY A 81 1.28 -3.37 0.18
CA GLY A 81 0.62 -2.44 -0.75
C GLY A 81 -0.90 -2.43 -0.64
N PHE A 82 -1.48 -2.83 0.48
CA PHE A 82 -2.93 -2.86 0.66
C PHE A 82 -3.52 -1.46 0.50
N ARG A 83 -4.58 -1.34 -0.32
CA ARG A 83 -5.12 -0.07 -0.82
C ARG A 83 -6.19 0.53 0.08
N PHE A 84 -5.94 0.60 1.36
CA PHE A 84 -6.74 1.43 2.26
C PHE A 84 -6.16 2.83 2.30
N CYS A 85 -6.96 3.78 2.65
CA CYS A 85 -6.60 5.14 2.96
C CYS A 85 -6.99 6.15 1.89
N PRO A 86 -7.73 7.19 2.27
CA PRO A 86 -7.89 8.35 1.42
C PRO A 86 -6.53 9.04 1.22
N PRO A 87 -6.29 9.65 0.06
CA PRO A 87 -5.08 10.44 -0.18
C PRO A 87 -4.96 11.57 0.84
N LEU A 88 -3.76 11.78 1.39
CA LEU A 88 -3.42 12.98 2.17
C LEU A 88 -2.65 13.94 1.26
N VAL A 89 -3.32 15.00 0.85
CA VAL A 89 -2.76 15.97 -0.10
C VAL A 89 -2.36 17.24 0.65
N PRO A 90 -1.14 17.78 0.46
CA PRO A 90 -0.72 19.06 1.01
C PRO A 90 -1.66 20.19 0.60
N ASP A 91 -2.01 21.04 1.55
CA ASP A 91 -2.77 22.26 1.28
C ASP A 91 -1.95 23.17 0.35
N PRO A 92 -2.51 23.63 -0.78
CA PRO A 92 -1.80 24.51 -1.72
C PRO A 92 -1.30 25.82 -1.10
N LYS A 93 -1.95 26.32 -0.04
CA LYS A 93 -1.58 27.56 0.63
C LYS A 93 -0.40 27.39 1.58
N THR A 94 -0.36 26.30 2.31
CA THR A 94 0.69 26.02 3.31
C THR A 94 1.81 25.13 2.76
N GLY A 95 1.59 24.46 1.63
CA GLY A 95 2.52 23.50 1.03
C GLY A 95 2.72 22.23 1.89
N SER A 96 1.85 21.97 2.87
CA SER A 96 1.98 20.81 3.76
C SER A 96 0.63 20.27 4.23
N ALA A 97 0.61 19.00 4.67
CA ALA A 97 -0.52 18.39 5.34
C ALA A 97 -0.08 17.76 6.67
N ASP A 98 -0.93 17.83 7.68
CA ASP A 98 -0.68 17.19 8.97
C ASP A 98 -0.97 15.69 8.90
N ILE A 99 -0.03 14.89 9.37
CA ILE A 99 -0.21 13.45 9.58
C ILE A 99 -0.72 13.27 11.01
N THR A 100 -1.97 12.88 11.17
CA THR A 100 -2.61 12.65 12.46
C THR A 100 -2.62 11.17 12.83
N VAL A 101 -2.90 10.87 14.09
CA VAL A 101 -3.13 9.48 14.54
C VAL A 101 -4.35 8.89 13.83
N ASP A 102 -5.41 9.67 13.61
CA ASP A 102 -6.58 9.24 12.83
C ASP A 102 -6.19 8.82 11.40
N TYR A 103 -5.31 9.60 10.75
CA TYR A 103 -4.78 9.23 9.43
C TYR A 103 -4.00 7.91 9.46
N LEU A 104 -3.23 7.64 10.54
CA LEU A 104 -2.53 6.35 10.68
C LEU A 104 -3.51 5.19 10.77
N TRP A 105 -4.60 5.32 11.53
CA TRP A 105 -5.63 4.29 11.60
C TRP A 105 -6.35 4.07 10.27
N ASN A 106 -6.56 5.14 9.49
CA ASN A 106 -7.09 5.02 8.13
C ASN A 106 -6.09 4.35 7.18
N MET A 107 -4.81 4.60 7.34
CA MET A 107 -3.72 4.05 6.53
C MET A 107 -3.46 2.57 6.85
N LEU A 108 -3.48 2.22 8.12
CA LEU A 108 -3.23 0.87 8.65
C LEU A 108 -4.41 0.45 9.54
N PRO A 109 -5.59 0.14 8.95
CA PRO A 109 -6.81 -0.11 9.71
C PRO A 109 -6.79 -1.43 10.48
N VAL A 110 -5.83 -2.30 10.17
CA VAL A 110 -5.60 -3.55 10.90
C VAL A 110 -4.31 -3.40 11.68
N ASP A 111 -4.40 -3.48 13.00
CA ASP A 111 -3.24 -3.42 13.90
C ASP A 111 -2.48 -4.74 13.86
N SER A 112 -1.73 -4.94 12.78
CA SER A 112 -0.91 -6.13 12.57
C SER A 112 0.50 -5.92 13.10
N GLU A 113 1.02 -6.94 13.76
CA GLU A 113 2.42 -6.94 14.19
C GLU A 113 3.38 -6.87 13.00
N ALA A 114 4.41 -6.05 13.12
CA ALA A 114 5.54 -6.10 12.20
C ALA A 114 6.35 -7.38 12.45
N LYS A 115 6.53 -8.19 11.41
CA LYS A 115 7.26 -9.46 11.49
C LYS A 115 8.65 -9.31 10.88
N LYS A 116 9.64 -9.98 11.49
CA LYS A 116 11.03 -10.03 11.02
C LYS A 116 11.41 -11.49 10.82
N GLY A 117 12.15 -11.78 9.77
CA GLY A 117 12.66 -13.12 9.46
C GLY A 117 13.87 -13.06 8.54
N TYR A 118 14.48 -14.22 8.31
CA TYR A 118 15.56 -14.41 7.37
C TYR A 118 15.07 -15.27 6.20
N ILE A 119 15.53 -14.96 5.01
CA ILE A 119 15.22 -15.71 3.79
C ILE A 119 16.47 -15.82 2.92
N THR A 120 16.59 -16.89 2.16
CA THR A 120 17.65 -17.02 1.17
C THR A 120 17.35 -16.22 -0.08
N GLY A 121 18.37 -15.91 -0.87
CA GLY A 121 18.17 -15.24 -2.16
C GLY A 121 17.24 -16.03 -3.09
N ARG A 122 17.25 -17.36 -3.04
CA ARG A 122 16.32 -18.23 -3.77
C ARG A 122 14.87 -18.01 -3.35
N GLN A 123 14.61 -18.00 -2.06
CA GLN A 123 13.28 -17.75 -1.51
C GLN A 123 12.77 -16.34 -1.89
N LEU A 124 13.64 -15.33 -1.84
CA LEU A 124 13.30 -13.98 -2.27
C LEU A 124 12.95 -13.92 -3.74
N TRP A 125 13.75 -14.57 -4.61
CA TRP A 125 13.51 -14.65 -6.04
C TRP A 125 12.17 -15.29 -6.36
N ASP A 126 11.95 -16.50 -5.83
CA ASP A 126 10.73 -17.28 -6.09
C ASP A 126 9.48 -16.57 -5.57
N TRP A 127 9.58 -15.88 -4.46
CA TRP A 127 8.49 -15.06 -3.92
C TRP A 127 8.19 -13.85 -4.80
N LEU A 128 9.19 -13.11 -5.26
CA LEU A 128 8.98 -11.98 -6.17
C LEU A 128 8.35 -12.41 -7.49
N GLU A 129 8.75 -13.54 -8.05
CA GLU A 129 8.11 -14.08 -9.27
C GLU A 129 6.61 -14.37 -9.04
N LYS A 130 6.22 -14.88 -7.87
CA LYS A 130 4.81 -15.06 -7.51
C LYS A 130 4.07 -13.72 -7.39
N GLU A 131 4.68 -12.72 -6.78
CA GLU A 131 4.10 -11.38 -6.68
C GLU A 131 3.87 -10.76 -8.06
N PHE A 132 4.82 -10.91 -8.99
CA PHE A 132 4.64 -10.47 -10.37
C PHE A 132 3.59 -11.28 -11.12
N GLN A 133 3.46 -12.56 -10.87
CA GLN A 133 2.39 -13.37 -11.43
C GLN A 133 1.02 -12.90 -10.94
N ASN A 134 0.88 -12.62 -9.65
CA ASN A 134 -0.35 -12.10 -9.06
C ASN A 134 -0.83 -10.78 -9.72
N ALA A 135 0.09 -9.95 -10.17
CA ALA A 135 -0.23 -8.66 -10.82
C ALA A 135 -0.29 -8.75 -12.35
N PHE A 136 0.57 -9.54 -12.99
CA PHE A 136 0.85 -9.47 -14.43
C PHE A 136 0.62 -10.78 -15.20
N ALA A 137 0.03 -11.82 -14.61
CA ALA A 137 -0.29 -13.04 -15.33
C ALA A 137 -1.13 -12.72 -16.59
N LYS A 138 -0.86 -13.37 -17.71
CA LYS A 138 -1.65 -13.22 -18.93
C LYS A 138 -3.08 -13.73 -18.75
N ASP A 139 -3.21 -14.83 -18.03
CA ASP A 139 -4.51 -15.39 -17.64
C ASP A 139 -5.09 -14.59 -16.46
N PRO A 140 -6.24 -13.91 -16.62
CA PRO A 140 -6.87 -13.13 -15.55
C PRO A 140 -7.22 -13.96 -14.32
N SER A 141 -7.51 -15.26 -14.46
CA SER A 141 -7.85 -16.15 -13.36
C SER A 141 -6.68 -16.39 -12.39
N LYS A 142 -5.45 -16.12 -12.83
CA LYS A 142 -4.21 -16.22 -12.05
C LYS A 142 -3.79 -14.89 -11.40
N ARG A 143 -4.54 -13.82 -11.63
CA ARG A 143 -4.28 -12.51 -11.02
C ARG A 143 -5.00 -12.41 -9.69
N PHE A 144 -4.28 -12.59 -8.60
CA PHE A 144 -4.84 -12.46 -7.27
C PHE A 144 -5.06 -11.00 -6.86
N GLY A 145 -4.23 -10.06 -7.34
CA GLY A 145 -4.34 -8.64 -7.03
C GLY A 145 -3.88 -7.75 -8.18
N GLY A 146 -4.09 -6.45 -8.05
CA GLY A 146 -3.71 -5.44 -9.05
C GLY A 146 -2.48 -4.62 -8.66
N TRP A 147 -1.65 -5.11 -7.74
CA TRP A 147 -0.46 -4.41 -7.24
C TRP A 147 0.64 -5.40 -6.91
N VAL A 148 1.87 -4.91 -6.92
CA VAL A 148 3.07 -5.64 -6.49
C VAL A 148 3.43 -5.21 -5.07
N VAL A 149 4.07 -6.09 -4.29
CA VAL A 149 4.63 -5.74 -2.99
C VAL A 149 5.57 -4.52 -3.09
N ARG A 150 5.49 -3.62 -2.11
CA ARG A 150 6.38 -2.46 -1.99
C ARG A 150 7.56 -2.81 -1.13
N PHE A 151 8.71 -2.25 -1.44
CA PHE A 151 9.94 -2.57 -0.72
C PHE A 151 10.91 -1.41 -0.63
N LYS A 152 11.78 -1.48 0.36
CA LYS A 152 12.98 -0.63 0.55
C LYS A 152 14.17 -1.51 0.84
N GLY A 153 15.38 -1.08 0.44
CA GLY A 153 16.63 -1.80 0.68
C GLY A 153 17.03 -2.74 -0.46
N MET A 154 16.16 -2.98 -1.45
CA MET A 154 16.50 -3.76 -2.64
C MET A 154 16.20 -3.01 -3.93
N GLN A 155 16.79 -3.47 -5.01
CA GLN A 155 16.53 -3.05 -6.38
C GLN A 155 16.12 -4.29 -7.19
N VAL A 156 15.07 -4.14 -7.99
CA VAL A 156 14.53 -5.24 -8.78
C VAL A 156 14.38 -4.79 -10.23
N ASN A 157 14.91 -5.59 -11.15
CA ASN A 157 14.69 -5.41 -12.58
C ASN A 157 13.90 -6.58 -13.12
N PHE A 158 12.82 -6.30 -13.83
CA PHE A 158 11.95 -7.33 -14.39
C PHE A 158 11.31 -6.91 -15.70
N THR A 159 10.80 -7.88 -16.45
CA THR A 159 10.12 -7.68 -17.74
C THR A 159 8.71 -8.23 -17.66
N ILE A 160 7.70 -7.35 -17.69
CA ILE A 160 6.27 -7.71 -17.54
C ILE A 160 5.81 -8.75 -18.56
N GLY A 161 6.21 -8.61 -19.83
CA GLY A 161 5.77 -9.46 -20.94
C GLY A 161 6.33 -10.87 -20.97
N LYS A 162 7.28 -11.23 -20.09
CA LYS A 162 7.80 -12.59 -20.01
C LYS A 162 6.77 -13.56 -19.43
N GLU A 163 7.05 -14.85 -19.57
CA GLU A 163 6.26 -15.94 -19.00
C GLU A 163 6.26 -15.90 -17.47
N ASP A 164 5.26 -16.53 -16.88
CA ASP A 164 5.15 -16.73 -15.44
C ASP A 164 6.41 -17.44 -14.91
N GLY A 165 6.98 -16.93 -13.82
CA GLY A 165 8.21 -17.44 -13.21
C GLY A 165 9.51 -17.07 -13.93
N LYS A 166 9.46 -16.23 -14.98
CA LYS A 166 10.63 -15.78 -15.76
C LYS A 166 10.71 -14.27 -15.92
N ARG A 167 9.97 -13.50 -15.11
CA ARG A 167 9.92 -12.03 -15.24
C ARG A 167 11.14 -11.33 -14.68
N LEU A 168 11.73 -11.87 -13.61
CA LEU A 168 12.92 -11.28 -13.02
C LEU A 168 14.13 -11.37 -13.95
N ASN A 169 14.86 -10.27 -14.03
CA ASN A 169 16.16 -10.22 -14.71
C ASN A 169 17.29 -10.24 -13.67
N TRP A 170 17.17 -9.43 -12.61
CA TRP A 170 18.09 -9.43 -11.48
C TRP A 170 17.46 -8.76 -10.25
N VAL A 171 17.99 -9.12 -9.07
CA VAL A 171 17.67 -8.52 -7.78
C VAL A 171 18.98 -8.15 -7.09
N LYS A 172 19.03 -6.97 -6.47
CA LYS A 172 20.16 -6.51 -5.66
C LYS A 172 19.66 -6.09 -4.28
N VAL A 173 20.40 -6.46 -3.25
CA VAL A 173 20.19 -6.04 -1.86
C VAL A 173 21.44 -5.32 -1.38
N GLY A 174 21.29 -4.11 -0.80
CA GLY A 174 22.44 -3.31 -0.41
C GLY A 174 23.39 -2.98 -1.58
N GLY A 175 22.87 -2.90 -2.82
CA GLY A 175 23.65 -2.64 -4.04
C GLY A 175 24.36 -3.87 -4.63
N LYS A 176 24.31 -5.04 -3.99
CA LYS A 176 24.95 -6.29 -4.45
C LYS A 176 23.92 -7.26 -5.00
N PRO A 177 24.24 -7.99 -6.11
CA PRO A 177 23.37 -9.09 -6.56
C PRO A 177 23.13 -10.11 -5.45
N ILE A 178 21.92 -10.63 -5.36
CA ILE A 178 21.60 -11.69 -4.39
C ILE A 178 22.32 -13.00 -4.76
N GLU A 179 22.80 -13.70 -3.74
CA GLU A 179 23.33 -15.05 -3.85
C GLU A 179 22.23 -16.05 -3.49
N MET A 180 21.92 -16.98 -4.42
CA MET A 180 20.72 -17.81 -4.31
C MET A 180 20.64 -18.67 -3.05
N ASN A 181 21.77 -19.12 -2.52
CA ASN A 181 21.84 -20.00 -1.35
C ASN A 181 22.33 -19.32 -0.06
N ARG A 182 22.45 -17.98 -0.09
CA ARG A 182 22.87 -17.17 1.06
C ARG A 182 21.68 -16.45 1.67
N GLU A 183 21.60 -16.42 3.00
CA GLU A 183 20.66 -15.60 3.78
C GLU A 183 21.11 -14.14 3.85
#